data_5c464b783a2e243a142271243b629de7
#
_entry.id   5c464b783a2e243a142271243b629de7
#
_cell.length_a   1.000
_cell.length_b   1.000
_cell.length_c   1.000
_cell.angle_alpha   90.00
_cell.angle_beta   90.00
_cell.angle_gamma   90.00
#
_symmetry.space_group_name_H-M   'P 1'
#
loop_
_entity.id
_entity.type
_entity.pdbx_description
1 polymer ?
#
loop_
_entity_poly.entity_id
_entity_poly.type
_entity_poly.pdbx_seq_one_letter_code
_entity_poly.pdbx_strand_id
1 'polypeptide(L)'
;MQSQSKLTRRAAAATLVAMTMCLPAAFAAEKSFDRTLSVNGPVTLRVSTGSGYIRVSPGSDNQVHIVGHVKSGGNSWLGWGGSSDDAVAKVAANPPIDQAGNIIRVGDDHGNDWAHHVSIDYEVTTPANTMLVAQSGSGDLQISNINGTVKASTGSGSIHAEKLGSGSRLETGSGTIDASNLMGSTTLQTGAG
;
A
#
# COMPACT_ATOMS: atom_id res chain seq x y z
N MET A 1 65.69 -59.44 -27.26
CA MET A 1 65.60 -58.46 -26.15
C MET A 1 64.40 -57.55 -26.42
N GLN A 2 63.35 -57.74 -25.72
CA GLN A 2 62.06 -57.14 -25.97
C GLN A 2 61.81 -55.97 -25.01
N SER A 3 61.49 -54.82 -25.58
CA SER A 3 60.99 -53.70 -24.79
C SER A 3 59.50 -53.45 -25.09
N GLN A 4 58.67 -53.70 -24.11
CA GLN A 4 57.21 -53.49 -24.14
C GLN A 4 56.91 -52.05 -23.81
N SER A 5 56.38 -51.32 -24.78
CA SER A 5 55.85 -49.97 -24.55
C SER A 5 54.38 -50.05 -24.07
N LYS A 6 54.13 -49.63 -22.86
CA LYS A 6 52.79 -49.56 -22.28
C LYS A 6 52.11 -48.28 -22.76
N LEU A 7 51.03 -48.45 -23.54
CA LEU A 7 50.09 -47.41 -23.90
C LEU A 7 49.22 -47.06 -22.71
N THR A 8 49.38 -45.89 -22.13
CA THR A 8 48.46 -45.35 -21.13
C THR A 8 47.38 -44.56 -21.86
N ARG A 9 46.17 -45.13 -21.82
CA ARG A 9 44.93 -44.46 -22.24
C ARG A 9 44.57 -43.36 -21.24
N ARG A 10 44.68 -42.12 -21.60
CA ARG A 10 44.13 -40.99 -20.84
C ARG A 10 42.67 -40.84 -21.20
N ALA A 11 41.79 -41.16 -20.27
CA ALA A 11 40.37 -40.84 -20.34
C ALA A 11 40.17 -39.35 -20.07
N ALA A 12 39.74 -38.61 -21.06
CA ALA A 12 39.30 -37.22 -20.88
C ALA A 12 37.90 -37.21 -20.32
N ALA A 13 37.76 -36.89 -19.04
CA ALA A 13 36.46 -36.59 -18.40
C ALA A 13 36.02 -35.21 -18.85
N ALA A 14 35.00 -35.13 -19.70
CA ALA A 14 34.34 -33.90 -20.05
C ALA A 14 33.40 -33.50 -18.90
N THR A 15 33.81 -32.53 -18.12
CA THR A 15 33.01 -31.94 -17.06
C THR A 15 32.01 -30.96 -17.72
N LEU A 16 30.75 -31.37 -17.82
CA LEU A 16 29.64 -30.52 -18.28
C LEU A 16 29.30 -29.54 -17.15
N VAL A 17 29.80 -28.32 -17.23
CA VAL A 17 29.39 -27.23 -16.33
C VAL A 17 28.01 -26.76 -16.77
N ALA A 18 26.96 -27.21 -16.08
CA ALA A 18 25.62 -26.68 -16.21
C ALA A 18 25.60 -25.25 -15.62
N MET A 19 25.71 -24.25 -16.49
CA MET A 19 25.57 -22.86 -16.14
C MET A 19 24.07 -22.58 -15.90
N THR A 20 23.64 -22.67 -14.64
CA THR A 20 22.29 -22.29 -14.23
C THR A 20 22.19 -20.79 -14.41
N MET A 21 21.57 -20.34 -15.49
CA MET A 21 21.16 -18.95 -15.67
C MET A 21 20.07 -18.65 -14.63
N CYS A 22 20.48 -18.04 -13.52
CA CYS A 22 19.57 -17.40 -12.58
C CYS A 22 19.05 -16.14 -13.31
N LEU A 23 17.85 -16.23 -13.90
CA LEU A 23 17.16 -15.06 -14.43
C LEU A 23 16.84 -14.16 -13.23
N PRO A 24 17.29 -12.90 -13.19
CA PRO A 24 16.81 -11.97 -12.19
C PRO A 24 15.30 -11.82 -12.38
N ALA A 25 14.52 -12.20 -11.38
CA ALA A 25 13.12 -11.84 -11.33
C ALA A 25 13.07 -10.30 -11.35
N ALA A 26 12.44 -9.73 -12.36
CA ALA A 26 12.18 -8.30 -12.41
C ALA A 26 11.19 -7.99 -11.28
N PHE A 27 11.72 -7.58 -10.13
CA PHE A 27 10.90 -7.03 -9.06
C PHE A 27 10.39 -5.66 -9.54
N ALA A 28 9.07 -5.48 -9.52
CA ALA A 28 8.49 -4.15 -9.70
C ALA A 28 9.11 -3.20 -8.67
N ALA A 29 9.47 -1.99 -9.09
CA ALA A 29 10.06 -1.03 -8.17
C ALA A 29 9.04 -0.72 -7.05
N GLU A 30 9.41 -1.05 -5.84
CA GLU A 30 8.67 -0.73 -4.63
C GLU A 30 9.56 0.11 -3.73
N LYS A 31 9.04 1.22 -3.24
CA LYS A 31 9.68 2.06 -2.23
C LYS A 31 8.69 2.39 -1.13
N SER A 32 9.20 2.64 0.05
CA SER A 32 8.37 3.05 1.17
C SER A 32 8.81 4.40 1.71
N PHE A 33 7.89 5.08 2.36
CA PHE A 33 8.17 6.24 3.18
C PHE A 33 7.53 6.05 4.56
N ASP A 34 8.09 6.72 5.52
CA ASP A 34 7.64 6.74 6.91
C ASP A 34 7.61 8.20 7.39
N ARG A 35 6.49 8.62 7.98
CA ARG A 35 6.30 9.98 8.50
C ARG A 35 5.54 9.94 9.81
N THR A 36 6.06 10.67 10.78
CA THR A 36 5.40 10.91 12.06
C THR A 36 5.06 12.38 12.18
N LEU A 37 3.80 12.68 12.41
CA LEU A 37 3.26 14.03 12.52
C LEU A 37 2.76 14.25 13.95
N SER A 38 3.22 15.31 14.59
CA SER A 38 2.76 15.68 15.93
C SER A 38 1.40 16.36 15.85
N VAL A 39 0.50 15.96 16.75
CA VAL A 39 -0.85 16.53 16.89
C VAL A 39 -1.14 16.85 18.35
N ASN A 40 -2.10 17.73 18.59
CA ASN A 40 -2.46 18.13 19.95
C ASN A 40 -4.00 18.21 20.05
N GLY A 41 -4.61 17.11 20.49
CA GLY A 41 -6.06 16.97 20.62
C GLY A 41 -6.72 16.25 19.45
N PRO A 42 -8.03 16.44 19.23
CA PRO A 42 -8.79 15.71 18.20
C PRO A 42 -8.24 15.92 16.79
N VAL A 43 -8.08 14.84 16.05
CA VAL A 43 -7.52 14.83 14.70
C VAL A 43 -8.63 14.70 13.66
N THR A 44 -8.49 15.44 12.57
CA THR A 44 -9.22 15.19 11.33
C THR A 44 -8.25 14.63 10.30
N LEU A 45 -8.43 13.36 9.95
CA LEU A 45 -7.57 12.63 9.04
C LEU A 45 -8.32 12.27 7.75
N ARG A 46 -7.78 12.67 6.63
CA ARG A 46 -8.23 12.22 5.31
C ARG A 46 -7.13 11.41 4.66
N VAL A 47 -7.47 10.20 4.20
CA VAL A 47 -6.55 9.32 3.45
C VAL A 47 -7.21 8.92 2.15
N SER A 48 -6.53 9.13 1.04
CA SER A 48 -7.03 8.79 -0.31
C SER A 48 -5.98 7.99 -1.08
N THR A 49 -6.42 7.00 -1.85
CA THR A 49 -5.57 6.30 -2.82
C THR A 49 -6.36 5.93 -4.07
N GLY A 50 -5.71 5.93 -5.22
CA GLY A 50 -6.34 5.47 -6.46
C GLY A 50 -6.50 3.95 -6.50
N SER A 51 -5.41 3.25 -6.23
CA SER A 51 -5.37 1.79 -6.20
C SER A 51 -4.40 1.35 -5.11
N GLY A 52 -4.88 0.80 -4.08
CA GLY A 52 -4.10 0.36 -2.92
C GLY A 52 -4.99 0.18 -1.71
N TYR A 53 -4.49 -0.52 -0.70
CA TYR A 53 -5.21 -0.66 0.55
C TYR A 53 -4.96 0.54 1.49
N ILE A 54 -5.91 0.78 2.37
CA ILE A 54 -5.75 1.71 3.48
C ILE A 54 -6.04 0.94 4.77
N ARG A 55 -5.06 0.90 5.66
CA ARG A 55 -5.21 0.36 7.01
C ARG A 55 -5.09 1.47 8.04
N VAL A 56 -6.10 1.63 8.89
CA VAL A 56 -6.08 2.62 9.97
C VAL A 56 -6.35 1.93 11.30
N SER A 57 -5.48 2.20 12.26
CA SER A 57 -5.55 1.64 13.61
C SER A 57 -5.22 2.71 14.67
N PRO A 58 -5.59 2.51 15.93
CA PRO A 58 -5.23 3.46 16.98
C PRO A 58 -3.74 3.41 17.31
N GLY A 59 -3.20 4.56 17.62
CA GLY A 59 -1.83 4.76 18.07
C GLY A 59 -1.77 5.70 19.28
N SER A 60 -0.69 6.43 19.41
CA SER A 60 -0.50 7.42 20.48
C SER A 60 -1.42 8.64 20.30
N ASP A 61 -1.84 9.25 21.40
CA ASP A 61 -2.79 10.38 21.37
C ASP A 61 -2.21 11.70 20.83
N ASN A 62 -0.89 11.79 20.71
CA ASN A 62 -0.20 13.02 20.34
C ASN A 62 0.53 12.94 18.98
N GLN A 63 0.32 11.88 18.22
CA GLN A 63 0.97 11.71 16.92
C GLN A 63 0.12 10.90 15.95
N VAL A 64 0.32 11.18 14.66
CA VAL A 64 -0.15 10.34 13.55
C VAL A 64 1.07 9.81 12.85
N HIS A 65 1.16 8.49 12.73
CA HIS A 65 2.24 7.80 12.02
C HIS A 65 1.72 7.21 10.74
N ILE A 66 2.40 7.48 9.65
CA ILE A 66 1.98 7.13 8.28
C ILE A 66 3.12 6.40 7.60
N VAL A 67 2.87 5.16 7.22
CA VAL A 67 3.75 4.38 6.35
C VAL A 67 3.05 4.23 5.00
N GLY A 68 3.77 4.54 3.94
CA GLY A 68 3.27 4.36 2.58
C GLY A 68 4.18 3.43 1.78
N HIS A 69 3.58 2.43 1.14
CA HIS A 69 4.26 1.53 0.22
C HIS A 69 3.90 1.92 -1.20
N VAL A 70 4.85 2.53 -1.89
CA VAL A 70 4.68 3.06 -3.25
C VAL A 70 5.09 2.00 -4.25
N LYS A 71 4.17 1.60 -5.08
CA LYS A 71 4.34 0.58 -6.11
C LYS A 71 4.15 1.20 -7.49
N SER A 72 4.88 0.71 -8.46
CA SER A 72 4.62 1.04 -9.87
C SER A 72 3.22 0.55 -10.23
N GLY A 73 2.34 1.49 -10.59
CA GLY A 73 0.99 1.21 -11.07
C GLY A 73 1.01 1.10 -12.57
N GLY A 74 0.91 -0.10 -13.15
CA GLY A 74 0.56 -0.11 -14.51
C GLY A 74 1.28 -1.04 -15.46
N ASN A 75 0.64 -1.24 -16.58
CA ASN A 75 0.93 -2.07 -17.73
C ASN A 75 2.26 -1.70 -18.43
N SER A 76 3.39 -2.05 -17.85
CA SER A 76 4.68 -1.96 -18.53
C SER A 76 4.98 -3.23 -19.34
N TRP A 77 3.98 -3.79 -20.06
CA TRP A 77 4.22 -4.94 -20.90
C TRP A 77 4.94 -4.59 -22.22
N LEU A 78 5.07 -3.29 -22.53
CA LEU A 78 5.75 -2.78 -23.73
C LEU A 78 7.18 -2.26 -23.51
N GLY A 79 7.81 -2.51 -22.34
CA GLY A 79 9.24 -2.35 -22.16
C GLY A 79 9.80 -0.90 -22.19
N TRP A 80 8.97 0.13 -22.13
CA TRP A 80 9.39 1.55 -22.05
C TRP A 80 9.15 2.12 -20.64
N GLY A 81 9.78 1.47 -19.66
CA GLY A 81 9.49 1.61 -18.23
C GLY A 81 10.36 2.62 -17.46
N GLY A 82 10.95 3.63 -18.08
CA GLY A 82 11.75 4.62 -17.34
C GLY A 82 10.93 5.61 -16.50
N SER A 83 9.65 5.81 -16.77
CA SER A 83 8.83 6.85 -16.10
C SER A 83 8.16 6.38 -14.79
N SER A 84 7.91 5.09 -14.61
CA SER A 84 7.24 4.58 -13.42
C SER A 84 8.18 4.46 -12.21
N ASP A 85 9.41 4.06 -12.40
CA ASP A 85 10.41 3.95 -11.33
C ASP A 85 10.82 5.32 -10.80
N ASP A 86 10.92 6.31 -11.69
CA ASP A 86 11.16 7.71 -11.31
C ASP A 86 9.97 8.29 -10.53
N ALA A 87 8.73 7.95 -10.91
CA ALA A 87 7.55 8.36 -10.19
C ALA A 87 7.49 7.75 -8.79
N VAL A 88 7.77 6.44 -8.64
CA VAL A 88 7.88 5.76 -7.34
C VAL A 88 8.95 6.43 -6.46
N ALA A 89 10.11 6.76 -7.04
CA ALA A 89 11.19 7.42 -6.31
C ALA A 89 10.81 8.83 -5.84
N LYS A 90 10.16 9.62 -6.69
CA LYS A 90 9.70 10.98 -6.38
C LYS A 90 8.65 10.98 -5.27
N VAL A 91 7.66 10.09 -5.35
CA VAL A 91 6.61 9.96 -4.34
C VAL A 91 7.17 9.50 -2.99
N ALA A 92 8.08 8.52 -2.99
CA ALA A 92 8.72 8.07 -1.75
C ALA A 92 9.60 9.16 -1.10
N ALA A 93 10.27 9.98 -1.90
CA ALA A 93 11.08 11.09 -1.41
C ALA A 93 10.23 12.27 -0.90
N ASN A 94 9.12 12.56 -1.57
CA ASN A 94 8.21 13.65 -1.23
C ASN A 94 6.76 13.13 -1.22
N PRO A 95 6.35 12.42 -0.15
CA PRO A 95 5.03 11.83 -0.07
C PRO A 95 3.93 12.88 -0.05
N PRO A 96 2.75 12.58 -0.63
CA PRO A 96 1.61 13.49 -0.68
C PRO A 96 0.94 13.58 0.70
N ILE A 97 1.54 14.33 1.60
CA ILE A 97 1.06 14.53 2.97
C ILE A 97 1.06 16.02 3.28
N ASP A 98 -0.12 16.54 3.60
CA ASP A 98 -0.32 17.90 4.06
C ASP A 98 -0.80 17.92 5.50
N GLN A 99 -0.22 18.79 6.31
CA GLN A 99 -0.64 19.02 7.69
C GLN A 99 -0.92 20.50 7.96
N ALA A 100 -2.10 20.78 8.45
CA ALA A 100 -2.48 22.09 8.99
C ALA A 100 -3.01 21.93 10.41
N GLY A 101 -2.11 22.01 11.38
CA GLY A 101 -2.42 21.72 12.79
C GLY A 101 -2.84 20.27 12.98
N ASN A 102 -4.09 20.03 13.42
CA ASN A 102 -4.64 18.69 13.62
C ASN A 102 -5.43 18.16 12.39
N ILE A 103 -5.38 18.89 11.28
CA ILE A 103 -5.99 18.44 10.01
C ILE A 103 -4.86 17.89 9.15
N ILE A 104 -4.98 16.60 8.82
CA ILE A 104 -3.98 15.86 8.03
C ILE A 104 -4.66 15.30 6.78
N ARG A 105 -4.04 15.51 5.63
CA ARG A 105 -4.45 14.96 4.35
C ARG A 105 -3.32 14.12 3.78
N VAL A 106 -3.66 12.91 3.33
CA VAL A 106 -2.72 11.92 2.81
C VAL A 106 -3.24 11.41 1.48
N GLY A 107 -2.40 11.41 0.46
CA GLY A 107 -2.77 10.90 -0.86
C GLY A 107 -3.65 11.83 -1.70
N ASP A 108 -3.90 13.06 -1.22
CA ASP A 108 -4.65 14.07 -1.96
C ASP A 108 -3.70 14.72 -2.97
N ASP A 109 -3.74 14.25 -4.20
CA ASP A 109 -2.90 14.76 -5.28
C ASP A 109 -3.66 15.77 -6.13
N HIS A 110 -3.58 17.00 -5.78
CA HIS A 110 -4.16 18.07 -6.57
C HIS A 110 -3.45 18.22 -7.93
N GLY A 111 -3.75 17.31 -8.88
CA GLY A 111 -3.36 17.45 -10.29
C GLY A 111 -1.92 17.08 -10.65
N ASN A 112 -1.30 16.19 -9.92
CA ASN A 112 0.02 15.67 -10.27
C ASN A 112 -0.09 14.46 -11.22
N ASP A 113 0.54 14.53 -12.38
CA ASP A 113 0.55 13.46 -13.40
C ASP A 113 1.06 12.11 -12.90
N TRP A 114 1.85 12.08 -11.83
CA TRP A 114 2.39 10.84 -11.27
C TRP A 114 1.35 9.94 -10.62
N ALA A 115 0.24 10.48 -10.14
CA ALA A 115 -0.82 9.71 -9.47
C ALA A 115 -1.40 8.59 -10.33
N HIS A 116 -1.39 8.78 -11.65
CA HIS A 116 -1.86 7.76 -12.60
C HIS A 116 -0.85 6.63 -12.84
N HIS A 117 0.39 6.78 -12.36
CA HIS A 117 1.49 5.85 -12.60
C HIS A 117 1.95 5.09 -11.36
N VAL A 118 1.39 5.39 -10.19
CA VAL A 118 1.74 4.73 -8.94
C VAL A 118 0.49 4.28 -8.18
N SER A 119 0.65 3.20 -7.43
CA SER A 119 -0.29 2.76 -6.41
C SER A 119 0.36 2.94 -5.04
N ILE A 120 -0.38 3.40 -4.06
CA ILE A 120 0.15 3.60 -2.71
C ILE A 120 -0.75 2.88 -1.72
N ASP A 121 -0.14 1.94 -1.00
CA ASP A 121 -0.75 1.31 0.16
C ASP A 121 -0.42 2.14 1.40
N TYR A 122 -1.40 2.44 2.20
CA TYR A 122 -1.22 3.24 3.41
C TYR A 122 -1.50 2.44 4.68
N GLU A 123 -0.55 2.50 5.60
CA GLU A 123 -0.73 2.06 6.99
C GLU A 123 -0.62 3.27 7.91
N VAL A 124 -1.70 3.57 8.61
CA VAL A 124 -1.79 4.77 9.44
C VAL A 124 -2.17 4.40 10.86
N THR A 125 -1.38 4.87 11.83
CA THR A 125 -1.78 4.88 13.23
C THR A 125 -2.10 6.30 13.67
N THR A 126 -3.24 6.47 14.35
CA THR A 126 -3.77 7.79 14.70
C THR A 126 -4.40 7.73 16.09
N PRO A 127 -4.58 8.87 16.80
CA PRO A 127 -5.35 8.88 18.04
C PRO A 127 -6.74 8.25 17.85
N ALA A 128 -7.19 7.48 18.83
CA ALA A 128 -8.50 6.80 18.75
C ALA A 128 -9.68 7.77 18.51
N ASN A 129 -9.59 9.01 19.01
CA ASN A 129 -10.61 10.05 18.82
C ASN A 129 -10.47 10.85 17.52
N THR A 130 -10.09 10.17 16.44
CA THR A 130 -9.91 10.78 15.11
C THR A 130 -11.21 10.78 14.32
N MET A 131 -11.55 11.92 13.69
CA MET A 131 -12.53 11.97 12.62
C MET A 131 -11.82 11.51 11.32
N LEU A 132 -12.22 10.35 10.80
CA LEU A 132 -11.56 9.71 9.66
C LEU A 132 -12.41 9.79 8.39
N VAL A 133 -11.76 10.15 7.29
CA VAL A 133 -12.27 9.97 5.93
C VAL A 133 -11.26 9.12 5.15
N ALA A 134 -11.61 7.89 4.80
CA ALA A 134 -10.76 6.97 4.04
C ALA A 134 -11.43 6.67 2.69
N GLN A 135 -10.70 6.86 1.59
CA GLN A 135 -11.21 6.69 0.23
C GLN A 135 -10.23 5.90 -0.63
N SER A 136 -10.70 4.86 -1.31
CA SER A 136 -9.93 4.14 -2.33
C SER A 136 -10.73 4.03 -3.62
N GLY A 137 -10.06 4.12 -4.76
CA GLY A 137 -10.71 3.82 -6.04
C GLY A 137 -10.91 2.30 -6.21
N SER A 138 -9.84 1.54 -5.99
CA SER A 138 -9.86 0.08 -6.12
C SER A 138 -8.92 -0.53 -5.10
N GLY A 139 -9.38 -0.81 -3.94
CA GLY A 139 -8.58 -1.42 -2.87
C GLY A 139 -9.39 -1.55 -1.59
N ASP A 140 -8.87 -2.39 -0.71
CA ASP A 140 -9.53 -2.71 0.53
C ASP A 140 -9.27 -1.65 1.61
N LEU A 141 -10.26 -1.42 2.45
CA LEU A 141 -10.16 -0.55 3.60
C LEU A 141 -10.26 -1.38 4.88
N GLN A 142 -9.30 -1.25 5.77
CA GLN A 142 -9.31 -1.89 7.09
C GLN A 142 -9.20 -0.83 8.18
N ILE A 143 -10.23 -0.69 8.99
CA ILE A 143 -10.33 0.36 10.00
C ILE A 143 -10.72 -0.27 11.33
N SER A 144 -9.94 -0.03 12.36
CA SER A 144 -10.18 -0.63 13.67
C SER A 144 -10.02 0.35 14.81
N ASN A 145 -10.90 0.23 15.82
CA ASN A 145 -10.81 0.91 17.11
C ASN A 145 -10.74 2.45 16.99
N ILE A 146 -11.54 3.04 16.13
CA ILE A 146 -11.66 4.51 15.98
C ILE A 146 -12.95 4.97 16.65
N ASN A 147 -12.83 5.75 17.70
CA ASN A 147 -13.96 6.26 18.50
C ASN A 147 -14.64 7.48 17.85
N GLY A 148 -13.94 8.20 16.98
CA GLY A 148 -14.51 9.31 16.20
C GLY A 148 -15.38 8.81 15.05
N THR A 149 -16.00 9.74 14.34
CA THR A 149 -16.81 9.42 13.15
C THR A 149 -15.91 8.95 12.00
N VAL A 150 -16.29 7.84 11.37
CA VAL A 150 -15.58 7.28 10.22
C VAL A 150 -16.45 7.36 8.97
N LYS A 151 -15.89 7.89 7.90
CA LYS A 151 -16.45 7.80 6.54
C LYS A 151 -15.46 7.03 5.68
N ALA A 152 -15.83 5.83 5.27
CA ALA A 152 -15.00 4.98 4.43
C ALA A 152 -15.73 4.64 3.14
N SER A 153 -15.05 4.84 2.00
CA SER A 153 -15.63 4.51 0.70
C SER A 153 -14.59 3.89 -0.24
N THR A 154 -14.99 2.88 -0.97
CA THR A 154 -14.19 2.29 -2.05
C THR A 154 -15.05 2.05 -3.29
N GLY A 155 -14.46 2.22 -4.48
CA GLY A 155 -15.18 1.91 -5.72
C GLY A 155 -15.30 0.41 -5.96
N SER A 156 -14.19 -0.32 -5.79
CA SER A 156 -14.16 -1.78 -5.96
C SER A 156 -13.19 -2.36 -4.93
N GLY A 157 -13.69 -2.86 -3.86
CA GLY A 157 -12.92 -3.44 -2.77
C GLY A 157 -13.80 -3.72 -1.57
N SER A 158 -13.25 -4.42 -0.59
CA SER A 158 -13.94 -4.74 0.65
C SER A 158 -13.60 -3.74 1.74
N ILE A 159 -14.55 -3.53 2.65
CA ILE A 159 -14.35 -2.69 3.83
C ILE A 159 -14.46 -3.59 5.06
N HIS A 160 -13.37 -3.69 5.81
CA HIS A 160 -13.34 -4.34 7.12
C HIS A 160 -13.29 -3.28 8.21
N ALA A 161 -14.31 -3.26 9.06
CA ALA A 161 -14.44 -2.26 10.10
C ALA A 161 -14.71 -2.89 11.45
N GLU A 162 -13.92 -2.56 12.46
CA GLU A 162 -14.11 -3.07 13.81
C GLU A 162 -14.07 -1.94 14.84
N LYS A 163 -15.05 -1.93 15.76
CA LYS A 163 -15.13 -0.95 16.87
C LYS A 163 -15.07 0.50 16.38
N LEU A 164 -16.05 0.91 15.63
CA LEU A 164 -16.17 2.29 15.17
C LEU A 164 -17.13 3.10 16.04
N GLY A 165 -16.81 4.39 16.19
CA GLY A 165 -17.67 5.36 16.83
C GLY A 165 -18.98 5.62 16.08
N SER A 166 -19.91 6.26 16.77
CA SER A 166 -21.24 6.54 16.23
C SER A 166 -21.22 7.56 15.08
N GLY A 167 -22.21 7.50 14.18
CA GLY A 167 -22.30 8.34 13.00
C GLY A 167 -21.39 7.92 11.85
N SER A 168 -20.88 6.70 11.87
CA SER A 168 -20.00 6.19 10.82
C SER A 168 -20.77 5.80 9.55
N ARG A 169 -20.13 5.91 8.39
CA ARG A 169 -20.66 5.56 7.08
C ARG A 169 -19.64 4.78 6.28
N LEU A 170 -20.02 3.60 5.83
CA LEU A 170 -19.19 2.69 5.04
C LEU A 170 -19.89 2.41 3.71
N GLU A 171 -19.19 2.63 2.59
CA GLU A 171 -19.75 2.51 1.25
C GLU A 171 -18.79 1.77 0.32
N THR A 172 -19.27 0.80 -0.41
CA THR A 172 -18.54 0.18 -1.52
C THR A 172 -19.40 0.11 -2.78
N GLY A 173 -18.81 0.38 -3.93
CA GLY A 173 -19.52 0.22 -5.20
C GLY A 173 -19.66 -1.25 -5.57
N SER A 174 -18.59 -2.02 -5.45
CA SER A 174 -18.57 -3.46 -5.71
C SER A 174 -17.65 -4.15 -4.71
N GLY A 175 -18.19 -4.90 -3.79
CA GLY A 175 -17.44 -5.60 -2.76
C GLY A 175 -18.23 -5.79 -1.49
N THR A 176 -17.60 -6.35 -0.50
CA THR A 176 -18.21 -6.72 0.78
C THR A 176 -17.90 -5.69 1.87
N ILE A 177 -18.87 -5.42 2.72
CA ILE A 177 -18.66 -4.68 3.96
C ILE A 177 -18.79 -5.66 5.12
N ASP A 178 -17.69 -5.88 5.83
CA ASP A 178 -17.65 -6.67 7.05
C ASP A 178 -17.42 -5.71 8.23
N ALA A 179 -18.43 -5.54 9.05
CA ALA A 179 -18.40 -4.57 10.13
C ALA A 179 -18.88 -5.17 11.44
N SER A 180 -18.10 -5.00 12.49
CA SER A 180 -18.38 -5.57 13.81
C SER A 180 -18.16 -4.56 14.93
N ASN A 181 -18.84 -4.77 16.07
CA ASN A 181 -18.69 -3.94 17.27
C ASN A 181 -18.91 -2.44 17.03
N LEU A 182 -19.87 -2.07 16.19
CA LEU A 182 -20.18 -0.69 15.87
C LEU A 182 -20.94 -0.01 17.02
N MET A 183 -20.54 1.21 17.36
CA MET A 183 -21.17 2.00 18.42
C MET A 183 -22.20 2.97 17.81
N GLY A 184 -23.44 2.86 18.25
CA GLY A 184 -24.54 3.74 17.82
C GLY A 184 -24.94 3.53 16.36
N SER A 185 -25.46 4.59 15.71
CA SER A 185 -25.94 4.47 14.34
C SER A 185 -24.77 4.45 13.34
N THR A 186 -24.78 3.47 12.45
CA THR A 186 -23.84 3.35 11.33
C THR A 186 -24.60 3.06 10.05
N THR A 187 -24.24 3.72 8.96
CA THR A 187 -24.80 3.47 7.63
C THR A 187 -23.86 2.60 6.83
N LEU A 188 -24.36 1.48 6.32
CA LEU A 188 -23.63 0.59 5.42
C LEU A 188 -24.32 0.58 4.07
N GLN A 189 -23.57 0.74 2.99
CA GLN A 189 -24.10 0.75 1.64
C GLN A 189 -23.18 0.01 0.67
N THR A 190 -23.72 -0.96 -0.07
CA THR A 190 -23.04 -1.62 -1.17
C THR A 190 -23.87 -1.51 -2.43
N GLY A 191 -23.23 -1.31 -3.58
CA GLY A 191 -23.90 -1.27 -4.88
C GLY A 191 -24.10 -2.66 -5.48
N ALA A 192 -23.07 -3.51 -5.41
CA ALA A 192 -23.10 -4.90 -5.82
C ALA A 192 -22.18 -5.71 -4.89
N GLY A 193 -22.80 -6.51 -4.05
CA GLY A 193 -22.09 -7.35 -3.08
C GLY A 193 -23.06 -8.24 -2.32
#